data_09077a6e244355c37ef971a41738707d
#
_entry.id   09077a6e244355c37ef971a41738707d
#
_cell.length_a   1.000
_cell.length_b   1.000
_cell.length_c   1.000
_cell.angle_alpha   90.00
_cell.angle_beta   90.00
_cell.angle_gamma   90.00
#
_symmetry.space_group_name_H-M   'P 1'
#
loop_
_entity.id
_entity.type
_entity.pdbx_description
1 polymer ?
#
loop_
_entity_poly.entity_id
_entity_poly.type
_entity_poly.pdbx_seq_one_letter_code
_entity_poly.pdbx_strand_id
1 'polypeptide(L)'
;PKYQTRESTQSWDNLVSVIFQASRSLALGGRIRYKNKAGTTTERLRLYANLKNAKWFAKTSVDFSVNREASLMENEKGTISRGYMLNENLGTTWRWLRLSGSFGYFHTQDYSSRIYVYEPGLLYQMSFGSFYGEGIRYALVARSEINEHLLVIAKLGTTDYFDRNRISSGKQEIAGSRQMDLEIQVKWKW
;
A
#
# COMPACT_ATOMS: atom_id res chain seq x y z
N PRO A 1 1.17 26.84 6.64
CA PRO A 1 0.69 27.53 5.45
C PRO A 1 1.43 27.01 4.23
N LYS A 2 0.69 26.64 3.18
CA LYS A 2 1.31 26.35 1.89
C LYS A 2 1.73 27.70 1.30
N TYR A 3 2.97 27.85 0.91
CA TYR A 3 3.54 29.07 0.32
C TYR A 3 2.83 29.54 -0.98
N GLN A 4 1.83 28.82 -1.46
CA GLN A 4 1.11 29.10 -2.72
C GLN A 4 -0.38 29.41 -2.53
N THR A 5 -0.92 29.42 -1.32
CA THR A 5 -2.33 29.77 -1.09
C THR A 5 -2.41 31.08 -0.32
N ARG A 6 -3.16 32.06 -0.86
CA ARG A 6 -3.45 33.35 -0.20
C ARG A 6 -4.36 33.21 1.02
N GLU A 7 -5.03 32.07 1.19
CA GLU A 7 -5.97 31.81 2.27
C GLU A 7 -5.52 30.65 3.15
N SER A 8 -5.83 30.72 4.45
CA SER A 8 -5.57 29.64 5.39
C SER A 8 -6.53 28.47 5.10
N THR A 9 -5.99 27.27 4.90
CA THR A 9 -6.80 26.06 4.71
C THR A 9 -6.85 25.27 6.01
N GLN A 10 -8.05 24.97 6.49
CA GLN A 10 -8.27 24.04 7.60
C GLN A 10 -8.32 22.60 7.09
N SER A 11 -7.78 21.68 7.87
CA SER A 11 -7.86 20.26 7.56
C SER A 11 -8.12 19.46 8.84
N TRP A 12 -9.00 18.46 8.72
CA TRP A 12 -9.30 17.49 9.76
C TRP A 12 -8.81 16.12 9.32
N ASP A 13 -8.12 15.41 10.20
CA ASP A 13 -7.63 14.06 9.93
C ASP A 13 -7.84 13.21 11.18
N ASN A 14 -8.87 12.39 11.15
CA ASN A 14 -9.27 11.51 12.23
C ASN A 14 -8.95 10.06 11.87
N LEU A 15 -8.34 9.33 12.78
CA LEU A 15 -7.99 7.92 12.60
C LEU A 15 -8.42 7.14 13.85
N VAL A 16 -9.25 6.12 13.61
CA VAL A 16 -9.63 5.15 14.64
C VAL A 16 -9.11 3.78 14.21
N SER A 17 -8.49 3.07 15.12
CA SER A 17 -7.99 1.72 14.89
C SER A 17 -8.37 0.82 16.05
N VAL A 18 -8.97 -0.33 15.75
CA VAL A 18 -9.37 -1.34 16.71
C VAL A 18 -8.67 -2.65 16.37
N ILE A 19 -8.12 -3.32 17.36
CA ILE A 19 -7.48 -4.63 17.21
C ILE A 19 -8.12 -5.56 18.25
N PHE A 20 -8.60 -6.69 17.79
CA PHE A 20 -9.15 -7.76 18.60
C PHE A 20 -8.25 -8.99 18.51
N GLN A 21 -7.67 -9.41 19.64
CA GLN A 21 -6.85 -10.61 19.74
C GLN A 21 -7.76 -11.81 19.97
N ALA A 22 -8.15 -12.52 18.90
CA ALA A 22 -9.04 -13.67 18.97
C ALA A 22 -8.37 -14.92 19.56
N SER A 23 -7.06 -15.09 19.35
CA SER A 23 -6.25 -16.15 19.93
C SER A 23 -4.77 -15.72 20.01
N ARG A 24 -3.90 -16.59 20.58
CA ARG A 24 -2.45 -16.34 20.59
C ARG A 24 -1.85 -16.16 19.18
N SER A 25 -2.49 -16.72 18.17
CA SER A 25 -2.01 -16.72 16.79
C SER A 25 -2.83 -15.83 15.86
N LEU A 26 -4.06 -15.44 16.23
CA LEU A 26 -4.98 -14.71 15.37
C LEU A 26 -5.37 -13.36 15.96
N ALA A 27 -5.08 -12.30 15.22
CA ALA A 27 -5.56 -10.96 15.49
C ALA A 27 -6.44 -10.45 14.32
N LEU A 28 -7.58 -9.88 14.66
CA LEU A 28 -8.47 -9.19 13.71
C LEU A 28 -8.37 -7.69 13.96
N GLY A 29 -8.39 -6.89 12.91
CA GLY A 29 -8.30 -5.46 13.07
C GLY A 29 -9.11 -4.69 12.06
N GLY A 30 -9.53 -3.51 12.49
CA GLY A 30 -10.21 -2.52 11.67
C GLY A 30 -9.58 -1.14 11.86
N ARG A 31 -9.50 -0.37 10.77
CA ARG A 31 -9.02 1.00 10.79
C ARG A 31 -9.90 1.85 9.89
N ILE A 32 -10.40 2.95 10.46
CA ILE A 32 -11.18 3.96 9.73
C ILE A 32 -10.39 5.27 9.79
N ARG A 33 -10.24 5.90 8.65
CA ARG A 33 -9.64 7.24 8.55
C ARG A 33 -10.58 8.15 7.79
N TYR A 34 -10.90 9.28 8.39
CA TYR A 34 -11.64 10.36 7.78
C TYR A 34 -10.74 11.59 7.69
N LYS A 35 -10.55 12.09 6.48
CA LYS A 35 -9.75 13.28 6.22
C LYS A 35 -10.53 14.27 5.38
N ASN A 36 -10.66 15.49 5.87
CA ASN A 36 -11.20 16.61 5.12
C ASN A 36 -10.11 17.66 4.93
N LYS A 37 -9.94 18.14 3.72
CA LYS A 37 -8.97 19.17 3.37
C LYS A 37 -9.43 19.96 2.17
N ALA A 38 -9.65 21.27 2.34
CA ALA A 38 -9.95 22.20 1.26
C ALA A 38 -11.05 21.71 0.30
N GLY A 39 -12.21 21.32 0.85
CA GLY A 39 -13.36 20.85 0.05
C GLY A 39 -13.27 19.40 -0.42
N THR A 40 -12.13 18.71 -0.19
CA THR A 40 -11.98 17.29 -0.52
C THR A 40 -12.09 16.44 0.74
N THR A 41 -13.00 15.47 0.73
CA THR A 41 -13.14 14.48 1.80
C THR A 41 -12.64 13.12 1.34
N THR A 42 -11.77 12.51 2.11
CA THR A 42 -11.26 11.16 1.88
C THR A 42 -11.61 10.27 3.05
N GLU A 43 -12.35 9.20 2.78
CA GLU A 43 -12.70 8.16 3.74
C GLU A 43 -11.96 6.88 3.37
N ARG A 44 -11.35 6.23 4.35
CA ARG A 44 -10.67 4.95 4.16
C ARG A 44 -11.07 3.99 5.25
N LEU A 45 -11.41 2.77 4.83
CA LEU A 45 -11.65 1.63 5.71
C LEU A 45 -10.66 0.55 5.36
N ARG A 46 -9.97 0.02 6.37
CA ARG A 46 -9.17 -1.20 6.26
C ARG A 46 -9.65 -2.22 7.27
N LEU A 47 -9.92 -3.42 6.81
CA LEU A 47 -10.16 -4.60 7.63
C LEU A 47 -9.03 -5.59 7.39
N TYR A 48 -8.55 -6.24 8.43
CA TYR A 48 -7.49 -7.22 8.29
C TYR A 48 -7.58 -8.35 9.31
N ALA A 49 -7.11 -9.52 8.88
CA ALA A 49 -6.82 -10.67 9.74
C ALA A 49 -5.32 -10.95 9.67
N ASN A 50 -4.70 -11.12 10.82
CA ASN A 50 -3.29 -11.44 10.93
C ASN A 50 -3.14 -12.74 11.70
N LEU A 51 -2.67 -13.78 11.01
CA LEU A 51 -2.38 -15.09 11.56
C LEU A 51 -0.87 -15.27 11.64
N LYS A 52 -0.35 -15.58 12.82
CA LYS A 52 1.09 -15.67 13.05
C LYS A 52 1.42 -16.80 14.00
N ASN A 53 2.47 -17.56 13.65
CA ASN A 53 3.12 -18.48 14.55
C ASN A 53 4.65 -18.28 14.58
N ALA A 54 5.41 -19.18 15.21
CA ALA A 54 6.85 -19.05 15.35
C ALA A 54 7.63 -19.07 14.01
N LYS A 55 7.09 -19.69 12.97
CA LYS A 55 7.79 -19.92 11.70
C LYS A 55 7.19 -19.16 10.52
N TRP A 56 5.90 -18.85 10.53
CA TRP A 56 5.21 -18.23 9.42
C TRP A 56 4.17 -17.21 9.88
N PHE A 57 3.80 -16.32 8.98
CA PHE A 57 2.67 -15.40 9.13
C PHE A 57 1.87 -15.32 7.84
N ALA A 58 0.58 -15.03 8.00
CA ALA A 58 -0.32 -14.67 6.91
C ALA A 58 -1.14 -13.46 7.35
N LYS A 59 -1.24 -12.46 6.49
CA LYS A 59 -2.03 -11.26 6.75
C LYS A 59 -2.86 -10.95 5.53
N THR A 60 -4.16 -11.16 5.65
CA THR A 60 -5.17 -10.77 4.67
C THR A 60 -5.71 -9.41 5.03
N SER A 61 -5.83 -8.50 4.08
CA SER A 61 -6.49 -7.21 4.29
C SER A 61 -7.36 -6.80 3.11
N VAL A 62 -8.45 -6.11 3.43
CA VAL A 62 -9.32 -5.45 2.46
C VAL A 62 -9.33 -3.96 2.77
N ASP A 63 -9.03 -3.17 1.77
CA ASP A 63 -8.98 -1.71 1.83
C ASP A 63 -10.06 -1.12 0.94
N PHE A 64 -10.78 -0.15 1.48
CA PHE A 64 -11.74 0.68 0.74
C PHE A 64 -11.34 2.14 0.85
N SER A 65 -11.44 2.85 -0.25
CA SER A 65 -11.19 4.30 -0.32
C SER A 65 -12.34 4.98 -1.04
N VAL A 66 -12.89 6.03 -0.44
CA VAL A 66 -13.86 6.91 -1.06
C VAL A 66 -13.32 8.32 -1.00
N ASN A 67 -13.26 8.98 -2.14
CA ASN A 67 -12.91 10.39 -2.24
C ASN A 67 -14.11 11.17 -2.75
N ARG A 68 -14.44 12.26 -2.06
CA ARG A 68 -15.51 13.18 -2.45
C ARG A 68 -14.90 14.56 -2.60
N GLU A 69 -15.03 15.13 -3.77
CA GLU A 69 -14.61 16.49 -4.09
C GLU A 69 -15.85 17.36 -4.26
N ALA A 70 -15.94 18.41 -3.45
CA ALA A 70 -17.02 19.37 -3.56
C ALA A 70 -16.88 20.14 -4.87
N SER A 71 -17.98 20.35 -5.60
CA SER A 71 -17.96 21.25 -6.76
C SER A 71 -17.74 22.70 -6.29
N LEU A 72 -16.89 23.40 -7.01
CA LEU A 72 -16.69 24.84 -6.81
C LEU A 72 -17.76 25.69 -7.53
N MET A 73 -18.59 25.06 -8.38
CA MET A 73 -19.69 25.71 -9.10
C MET A 73 -21.04 25.36 -8.49
N GLU A 74 -21.89 26.35 -8.30
CA GLU A 74 -23.18 26.26 -7.61
C GLU A 74 -24.18 25.28 -8.27
N ASN A 75 -23.99 24.91 -9.53
CA ASN A 75 -24.85 24.02 -10.32
C ASN A 75 -24.22 22.65 -10.70
N GLU A 76 -22.99 22.34 -10.27
CA GLU A 76 -22.35 21.07 -10.60
C GLU A 76 -22.34 20.13 -9.39
N LYS A 77 -22.66 18.85 -9.62
CA LYS A 77 -22.52 17.81 -8.60
C LYS A 77 -21.04 17.52 -8.34
N GLY A 78 -20.64 17.49 -7.07
CA GLY A 78 -19.31 17.09 -6.67
C GLY A 78 -18.97 15.68 -7.19
N THR A 79 -17.70 15.43 -7.44
CA THR A 79 -17.21 14.15 -7.94
C THR A 79 -17.00 13.16 -6.78
N ILE A 80 -17.46 11.92 -6.95
CA ILE A 80 -17.22 10.83 -6.01
C ILE A 80 -16.42 9.76 -6.72
N SER A 81 -15.27 9.41 -6.15
CA SER A 81 -14.41 8.34 -6.62
C SER A 81 -14.25 7.26 -5.55
N ARG A 82 -14.26 6.00 -5.97
CA ARG A 82 -14.21 4.83 -5.10
C ARG A 82 -13.12 3.88 -5.55
N GLY A 83 -12.52 3.21 -4.58
CA GLY A 83 -11.55 2.16 -4.84
C GLY A 83 -11.56 1.10 -3.76
N TYR A 84 -11.13 -0.10 -4.12
CA TYR A 84 -10.90 -1.20 -3.18
C TYR A 84 -9.66 -2.00 -3.55
N MET A 85 -9.07 -2.65 -2.56
CA MET A 85 -7.94 -3.54 -2.75
C MET A 85 -8.03 -4.71 -1.79
N LEU A 86 -7.86 -5.91 -2.31
CA LEU A 86 -7.62 -7.13 -1.54
C LEU A 86 -6.11 -7.37 -1.54
N ASN A 87 -5.51 -7.56 -0.38
CA ASN A 87 -4.08 -7.79 -0.26
C ASN A 87 -3.80 -8.93 0.71
N GLU A 88 -2.92 -9.84 0.29
CA GLU A 88 -2.42 -10.97 1.06
C GLU A 88 -0.91 -10.83 1.23
N ASN A 89 -0.44 -10.98 2.47
CA ASN A 89 0.98 -11.02 2.79
C ASN A 89 1.28 -12.31 3.52
N LEU A 90 2.21 -13.08 2.97
CA LEU A 90 2.66 -14.35 3.52
C LEU A 90 4.15 -14.26 3.83
N GLY A 91 4.58 -14.96 4.85
CA GLY A 91 6.02 -15.06 5.12
C GLY A 91 6.38 -16.24 5.98
N THR A 92 7.60 -16.71 5.78
CA THR A 92 8.18 -17.80 6.55
C THR A 92 9.62 -17.48 6.91
N THR A 93 10.06 -18.04 8.04
CA THR A 93 11.45 -17.95 8.49
C THR A 93 12.01 -19.36 8.66
N TRP A 94 13.10 -19.64 7.95
CA TRP A 94 13.80 -20.91 8.02
C TRP A 94 15.29 -20.67 8.22
N ARG A 95 15.77 -20.94 9.42
CA ARG A 95 17.17 -20.73 9.82
C ARG A 95 17.70 -19.34 9.43
N TRP A 96 18.58 -19.27 8.43
CA TRP A 96 19.25 -18.08 7.92
C TRP A 96 18.45 -17.31 6.84
N LEU A 97 17.30 -17.87 6.40
CA LEU A 97 16.49 -17.33 5.31
C LEU A 97 15.09 -16.92 5.82
N ARG A 98 14.70 -15.70 5.53
CA ARG A 98 13.31 -15.22 5.67
C ARG A 98 12.77 -14.88 4.29
N LEU A 99 11.67 -15.51 3.92
CA LEU A 99 10.92 -15.21 2.69
C LEU A 99 9.62 -14.52 3.05
N SER A 100 9.25 -13.50 2.29
CA SER A 100 7.98 -12.80 2.41
C SER A 100 7.44 -12.51 1.01
N GLY A 101 6.20 -12.89 0.75
CA GLY A 101 5.48 -12.60 -0.47
C GLY A 101 4.28 -11.71 -0.19
N SER A 102 3.94 -10.85 -1.13
CA SER A 102 2.70 -10.10 -1.14
C SER A 102 2.00 -10.28 -2.49
N PHE A 103 0.68 -10.34 -2.45
CA PHE A 103 -0.19 -10.36 -3.61
C PHE A 103 -1.37 -9.43 -3.34
N GLY A 104 -1.70 -8.55 -4.29
CA GLY A 104 -2.80 -7.63 -4.16
C GLY A 104 -3.53 -7.45 -5.49
N TYR A 105 -4.86 -7.50 -5.45
CA TYR A 105 -5.73 -7.04 -6.53
C TYR A 105 -6.33 -5.70 -6.14
N PHE A 106 -6.25 -4.71 -7.03
CA PHE A 106 -6.78 -3.37 -6.81
C PHE A 106 -7.68 -2.94 -7.97
N HIS A 107 -8.72 -2.20 -7.61
CA HIS A 107 -9.59 -1.50 -8.54
C HIS A 107 -9.97 -0.13 -7.96
N THR A 108 -9.72 0.93 -8.71
CA THR A 108 -10.11 2.29 -8.36
C THR A 108 -10.66 3.02 -9.58
N GLN A 109 -11.67 3.84 -9.40
CA GLN A 109 -12.28 4.59 -10.49
C GLN A 109 -11.32 5.62 -11.10
N ASP A 110 -10.51 6.25 -10.25
CA ASP A 110 -9.51 7.23 -10.68
C ASP A 110 -8.35 7.36 -9.66
N TYR A 111 -7.44 8.29 -9.91
CA TYR A 111 -6.29 8.56 -9.05
C TYR A 111 -6.65 9.13 -7.68
N SER A 112 -7.80 9.79 -7.51
CA SER A 112 -8.20 10.39 -6.22
C SER A 112 -8.58 9.33 -5.18
N SER A 113 -9.10 8.18 -5.61
CA SER A 113 -9.42 7.02 -4.76
C SER A 113 -8.27 6.01 -4.60
N ARG A 114 -7.05 6.35 -5.03
CA ARG A 114 -5.87 5.46 -4.91
C ARG A 114 -5.68 4.91 -3.50
N ILE A 115 -5.22 3.67 -3.43
CA ILE A 115 -5.02 2.94 -2.19
C ILE A 115 -3.53 2.82 -1.89
N TYR A 116 -3.18 2.99 -0.63
CA TYR A 116 -1.81 2.86 -0.14
C TYR A 116 -1.68 1.59 0.68
N VAL A 117 -0.77 0.72 0.28
CA VAL A 117 -0.49 -0.53 0.98
C VAL A 117 0.98 -0.58 1.36
N TYR A 118 1.22 -1.03 2.59
CA TYR A 118 2.57 -1.35 3.03
C TYR A 118 2.96 -2.71 2.47
N GLU A 119 4.09 -2.76 1.79
CA GLU A 119 4.73 -3.99 1.33
C GLU A 119 5.99 -4.28 2.16
N PRO A 120 6.32 -5.55 2.40
CA PRO A 120 7.66 -5.91 2.87
C PRO A 120 8.73 -5.34 1.92
N GLY A 121 9.79 -4.78 2.46
CA GLY A 121 10.83 -4.12 1.67
C GLY A 121 12.21 -4.26 2.27
N LEU A 122 13.14 -3.44 1.78
CA LEU A 122 14.50 -3.35 2.26
C LEU A 122 14.57 -2.72 3.66
N LEU A 123 15.72 -2.83 4.33
CA LEU A 123 15.93 -2.17 5.62
C LEU A 123 16.00 -0.65 5.44
N TYR A 124 15.41 0.06 6.37
CA TYR A 124 15.40 1.53 6.42
C TYR A 124 14.64 2.21 5.28
N GLN A 125 13.92 1.43 4.48
CA GLN A 125 13.05 1.94 3.42
C GLN A 125 11.59 1.83 3.85
N MET A 126 10.85 2.93 3.71
CA MET A 126 9.38 2.91 3.86
C MET A 126 8.77 2.55 2.50
N SER A 127 8.38 1.29 2.35
CA SER A 127 7.80 0.78 1.11
C SER A 127 6.27 0.88 1.15
N PHE A 128 5.74 2.04 0.75
CA PHE A 128 4.30 2.24 0.53
C PHE A 128 4.02 2.30 -0.96
N GLY A 129 3.43 1.23 -1.49
CA GLY A 129 2.89 1.24 -2.84
C GLY A 129 1.63 2.10 -2.92
N SER A 130 1.48 2.87 -3.99
CA SER A 130 0.28 3.64 -4.32
C SER A 130 -0.34 3.04 -5.58
N PHE A 131 -1.55 2.51 -5.48
CA PHE A 131 -2.21 1.78 -6.54
C PHE A 131 -3.48 2.49 -6.98
N TYR A 132 -3.66 2.66 -8.31
CA TYR A 132 -4.83 3.26 -8.93
C TYR A 132 -5.10 2.65 -10.31
N GLY A 133 -6.36 2.69 -10.75
CA GLY A 133 -6.85 1.97 -11.92
C GLY A 133 -7.21 0.53 -11.54
N GLU A 134 -6.98 -0.42 -12.42
CA GLU A 134 -7.27 -1.83 -12.20
C GLU A 134 -6.03 -2.68 -12.50
N GLY A 135 -5.72 -3.63 -11.60
CA GLY A 135 -4.57 -4.50 -11.80
C GLY A 135 -4.25 -5.39 -10.61
N ILE A 136 -3.14 -6.09 -10.74
CA ILE A 136 -2.56 -6.92 -9.68
C ILE A 136 -1.14 -6.44 -9.35
N ARG A 137 -0.81 -6.54 -8.08
CA ARG A 137 0.56 -6.34 -7.57
C ARG A 137 1.02 -7.59 -6.87
N TYR A 138 2.22 -8.04 -7.16
CA TYR A 138 2.89 -9.10 -6.41
C TYR A 138 4.35 -8.73 -6.18
N ALA A 139 4.84 -9.07 -5.01
CA ALA A 139 6.24 -8.87 -4.64
C ALA A 139 6.75 -10.05 -3.82
N LEU A 140 8.03 -10.33 -3.98
CA LEU A 140 8.77 -11.33 -3.20
C LEU A 140 9.99 -10.66 -2.58
N VAL A 141 10.18 -10.87 -1.29
CA VAL A 141 11.35 -10.41 -0.54
C VAL A 141 12.05 -11.61 0.07
N ALA A 142 13.30 -11.76 -0.24
CA ALA A 142 14.21 -12.73 0.37
C ALA A 142 15.22 -11.98 1.23
N ARG A 143 15.32 -12.34 2.52
CA ARG A 143 16.29 -11.81 3.46
C ARG A 143 17.13 -12.95 3.99
N SER A 144 18.45 -12.87 3.79
CA SER A 144 19.42 -13.89 4.19
C SER A 144 20.46 -13.30 5.13
N GLU A 145 20.57 -13.87 6.31
CA GLU A 145 21.64 -13.62 7.28
C GLU A 145 22.71 -14.72 7.06
N ILE A 146 23.66 -14.44 6.15
CA ILE A 146 24.69 -15.41 5.72
C ILE A 146 25.62 -15.73 6.89
N ASN A 147 26.01 -14.70 7.64
CA ASN A 147 26.78 -14.80 8.88
C ASN A 147 26.51 -13.57 9.78
N GLU A 148 27.18 -13.46 10.92
CA GLU A 148 27.01 -12.35 11.88
C GLU A 148 27.33 -10.97 11.28
N HIS A 149 28.14 -10.94 10.23
CA HIS A 149 28.60 -9.71 9.57
C HIS A 149 27.83 -9.38 8.30
N LEU A 150 27.25 -10.37 7.59
CA LEU A 150 26.70 -10.19 6.26
C LEU A 150 25.21 -10.51 6.19
N LEU A 151 24.43 -9.49 5.90
CA LEU A 151 23.00 -9.57 5.60
C LEU A 151 22.76 -9.15 4.15
N VAL A 152 22.06 -9.97 3.39
CA VAL A 152 21.62 -9.68 2.03
C VAL A 152 20.10 -9.71 1.95
N ILE A 153 19.51 -8.68 1.31
CA ILE A 153 18.09 -8.60 1.06
C ILE A 153 17.89 -8.35 -0.43
N ALA A 154 16.98 -9.11 -1.04
CA ALA A 154 16.55 -8.91 -2.42
C ALA A 154 15.03 -8.80 -2.46
N LYS A 155 14.50 -7.82 -3.21
CA LYS A 155 13.07 -7.63 -3.46
C LYS A 155 12.84 -7.61 -4.96
N LEU A 156 11.90 -8.41 -5.42
CA LEU A 156 11.34 -8.38 -6.77
C LEU A 156 9.87 -8.01 -6.67
N GLY A 157 9.46 -6.98 -7.37
CA GLY A 157 8.08 -6.52 -7.42
C GLY A 157 7.58 -6.42 -8.85
N THR A 158 6.30 -6.70 -9.06
CA THR A 158 5.64 -6.55 -10.36
C THR A 158 4.23 -6.03 -10.19
N THR A 159 3.87 -5.05 -11.01
CA THR A 159 2.49 -4.57 -11.14
C THR A 159 2.04 -4.78 -12.57
N ASP A 160 0.92 -5.51 -12.75
CA ASP A 160 0.24 -5.68 -14.02
C ASP A 160 -1.06 -4.90 -14.00
N TYR A 161 -1.22 -3.95 -14.93
CA TYR A 161 -2.44 -3.16 -15.10
C TYR A 161 -3.33 -3.77 -16.17
N PHE A 162 -4.64 -3.80 -15.92
CA PHE A 162 -5.64 -4.33 -16.84
C PHE A 162 -6.35 -3.25 -17.64
N ASP A 163 -6.25 -1.99 -17.17
CA ASP A 163 -6.96 -0.82 -17.70
C ASP A 163 -6.11 0.06 -18.60
N ARG A 164 -4.83 -0.30 -18.85
CA ARG A 164 -3.91 0.55 -19.61
C ARG A 164 -2.79 -0.22 -20.29
N ASN A 165 -2.32 0.34 -21.43
CA ASN A 165 -1.18 -0.18 -22.18
C ASN A 165 0.07 0.71 -22.09
N ARG A 166 0.02 1.74 -21.24
CA ARG A 166 1.14 2.64 -20.95
C ARG A 166 1.12 3.03 -19.50
N ILE A 167 2.27 3.03 -18.86
CA ILE A 167 2.46 3.38 -17.44
C ILE A 167 3.32 4.63 -17.38
N SER A 168 2.95 5.62 -16.53
CA SER A 168 3.62 6.91 -16.39
C SER A 168 3.54 7.77 -17.67
N SER A 169 4.35 8.82 -17.78
CA SER A 169 4.38 9.74 -18.91
C SER A 169 5.77 10.36 -19.09
N GLY A 170 6.03 10.90 -20.29
CA GLY A 170 7.26 11.58 -20.61
C GLY A 170 8.47 10.64 -20.61
N LYS A 171 9.58 11.05 -19.99
CA LYS A 171 10.83 10.26 -19.96
C LYS A 171 10.75 8.99 -19.12
N GLN A 172 9.71 8.84 -18.30
CA GLN A 172 9.47 7.67 -17.44
C GLN A 172 8.35 6.78 -17.97
N GLU A 173 7.89 7.03 -19.21
CA GLU A 173 6.85 6.21 -19.84
C GLU A 173 7.37 4.79 -20.12
N ILE A 174 6.59 3.81 -19.70
CA ILE A 174 6.80 2.40 -20.00
C ILE A 174 5.73 2.00 -21.03
N ALA A 175 6.17 1.58 -22.20
CA ALA A 175 5.30 1.04 -23.24
C ALA A 175 4.90 -0.39 -22.85
N GLY A 176 3.74 -0.53 -22.21
CA GLY A 176 3.20 -1.80 -21.74
C GLY A 176 2.33 -1.62 -20.50
N SER A 177 1.64 -2.70 -20.13
CA SER A 177 0.78 -2.76 -18.95
C SER A 177 1.51 -3.26 -17.68
N ARG A 178 2.79 -3.65 -17.80
CA ARG A 178 3.57 -4.26 -16.72
C ARG A 178 4.75 -3.39 -16.32
N GLN A 179 4.90 -3.19 -15.01
CA GLN A 179 6.07 -2.57 -14.39
C GLN A 179 6.73 -3.57 -13.43
N MET A 180 8.05 -3.73 -13.54
CA MET A 180 8.85 -4.56 -12.65
C MET A 180 9.87 -3.70 -11.91
N ASP A 181 10.12 -4.05 -10.65
CA ASP A 181 11.14 -3.44 -9.80
C ASP A 181 11.99 -4.53 -9.15
N LEU A 182 13.32 -4.38 -9.20
CA LEU A 182 14.29 -5.21 -8.51
C LEU A 182 15.14 -4.33 -7.62
N GLU A 183 15.19 -4.66 -6.34
CA GLU A 183 15.98 -3.96 -5.35
C GLU A 183 16.87 -4.95 -4.60
N ILE A 184 18.15 -4.63 -4.44
CA ILE A 184 19.11 -5.47 -3.70
C ILE A 184 19.81 -4.59 -2.66
N GLN A 185 19.90 -5.08 -1.44
CA GLN A 185 20.60 -4.42 -0.34
C GLN A 185 21.57 -5.39 0.32
N VAL A 186 22.79 -4.94 0.50
CA VAL A 186 23.82 -5.63 1.26
C VAL A 186 24.17 -4.79 2.48
N LYS A 187 24.15 -5.40 3.66
CA LYS A 187 24.60 -4.77 4.90
C LYS A 187 25.74 -5.56 5.49
N TRP A 188 26.86 -4.86 5.66
CA TRP A 188 28.03 -5.36 6.36
C TRP A 188 28.10 -4.77 7.77
N LYS A 189 28.42 -5.62 8.77
CA LYS A 189 28.67 -5.19 10.15
C LYS A 189 30.11 -5.54 10.51
N TRP A 190 30.85 -4.61 11.06
CA TRP A 190 32.19 -4.83 11.62
C TRP A 190 32.11 -5.45 13.00
#